data_2abb11c5252ad040a558e2aba0b39e30
#
_entry.id   2abb11c5252ad040a558e2aba0b39e30
#
_cell.length_a   1.000
_cell.length_b   1.000
_cell.length_c   1.000
_cell.angle_alpha   90.00
_cell.angle_beta   90.00
_cell.angle_gamma   90.00
#
_symmetry.space_group_name_H-M   'P 1'
#
loop_
_entity.id
_entity.type
_entity.pdbx_description
1 polymer ?
#
loop_
_entity_poly.entity_id
_entity_poly.type
_entity_poly.pdbx_seq_one_letter_code
_entity_poly.pdbx_strand_id
1 'polypeptide(L)'
;MKSAKLIVMYPVPTDLETFERRYAEEHVPMAVEKLAGKTRFVASLIKSNADQSAAQFHRIAEVYFPSISDVQACLSSPGGQETAAHAVEISSGGTPTFLISEVETFDF
;
A
#
# COMPACT_ATOMS: atom_id res chain seq x y z
N MET A 1 -2.95 -16.70 16.53
CA MET A 1 -2.26 -16.34 15.28
C MET A 1 -2.20 -14.83 15.17
N LYS A 2 -1.02 -14.28 14.91
CA LYS A 2 -0.88 -12.83 14.76
C LYS A 2 -1.38 -12.39 13.41
N SER A 3 -2.07 -11.26 13.37
CA SER A 3 -2.42 -10.63 12.12
C SER A 3 -1.17 -10.11 11.43
N ALA A 4 -1.30 -9.78 10.16
CA ALA A 4 -0.20 -9.32 9.33
C ALA A 4 -0.67 -8.20 8.42
N LYS A 5 0.28 -7.48 7.82
CA LYS A 5 -0.07 -6.47 6.83
C LYS A 5 0.98 -6.36 5.75
N LEU A 6 0.52 -5.98 4.58
CA LEU A 6 1.33 -5.53 3.47
C LEU A 6 1.41 -4.01 3.55
N ILE A 7 2.62 -3.48 3.48
CA ILE A 7 2.85 -2.04 3.47
C ILE A 7 3.40 -1.67 2.10
N VAL A 8 2.80 -0.68 1.45
CA VAL A 8 3.27 -0.18 0.16
C VAL A 8 3.57 1.30 0.31
N MET A 9 4.84 1.68 0.10
CA MET A 9 5.30 3.05 0.29
C MET A 9 5.68 3.64 -1.07
N TYR A 10 4.96 4.68 -1.47
CA TYR A 10 5.17 5.34 -2.77
C TYR A 10 6.08 6.55 -2.59
N PRO A 11 7.21 6.62 -3.31
CA PRO A 11 8.03 7.84 -3.33
C PRO A 11 7.23 9.03 -3.82
N VAL A 12 7.69 10.24 -3.51
CA VAL A 12 7.05 11.46 -3.99
C VAL A 12 7.01 11.43 -5.52
N PRO A 13 5.80 11.52 -6.13
CA PRO A 13 5.68 11.41 -7.58
C PRO A 13 6.25 12.62 -8.30
N THR A 14 6.64 12.42 -9.56
CA THR A 14 7.11 13.52 -10.43
C THR A 14 5.95 14.38 -10.91
N ASP A 15 4.75 13.78 -11.03
CA ASP A 15 3.51 14.48 -11.38
C ASP A 15 2.46 14.13 -10.33
N LEU A 16 2.34 15.00 -9.33
CA LEU A 16 1.49 14.78 -8.18
C LEU A 16 0.00 14.64 -8.57
N GLU A 17 -0.46 15.51 -9.45
CA GLU A 17 -1.87 15.52 -9.86
C GLU A 17 -2.25 14.23 -10.59
N THR A 18 -1.42 13.79 -11.52
CA THR A 18 -1.65 12.53 -12.24
C THR A 18 -1.61 11.32 -11.30
N PHE A 19 -0.63 11.30 -10.39
CA PHE A 19 -0.52 10.21 -9.43
C PHE A 19 -1.78 10.12 -8.55
N GLU A 20 -2.20 11.24 -7.96
CA GLU A 20 -3.36 11.24 -7.05
C GLU A 20 -4.64 10.84 -7.78
N ARG A 21 -4.83 11.29 -9.01
CA ARG A 21 -5.99 10.91 -9.81
C ARG A 21 -5.99 9.40 -10.11
N ARG A 22 -4.87 8.86 -10.58
CA ARG A 22 -4.77 7.43 -10.90
C ARG A 22 -4.86 6.56 -9.64
N TYR A 23 -4.27 7.03 -8.55
CA TYR A 23 -4.35 6.34 -7.27
C TYR A 23 -5.80 6.22 -6.79
N ALA A 24 -6.54 7.33 -6.76
CA ALA A 24 -7.92 7.36 -6.29
C ALA A 24 -8.90 6.68 -7.25
N GLU A 25 -8.75 6.89 -8.56
CA GLU A 25 -9.74 6.44 -9.55
C GLU A 25 -9.47 5.04 -10.09
N GLU A 26 -8.21 4.60 -10.10
CA GLU A 26 -7.82 3.31 -10.67
C GLU A 26 -7.30 2.34 -9.63
N HIS A 27 -6.31 2.76 -8.84
CA HIS A 27 -5.57 1.84 -7.97
C HIS A 27 -6.36 1.42 -6.73
N VAL A 28 -6.92 2.36 -5.99
CA VAL A 28 -7.69 2.04 -4.78
C VAL A 28 -8.88 1.14 -5.09
N PRO A 29 -9.70 1.42 -6.12
CA PRO A 29 -10.77 0.51 -6.50
C PRO A 29 -10.27 -0.89 -6.87
N MET A 30 -9.15 -0.98 -7.60
CA MET A 30 -8.54 -2.26 -7.96
C MET A 30 -8.11 -3.03 -6.71
N ALA A 31 -7.44 -2.38 -5.77
CA ALA A 31 -6.97 -3.00 -4.53
C ALA A 31 -8.16 -3.50 -3.69
N VAL A 32 -9.20 -2.69 -3.57
CA VAL A 32 -10.41 -3.06 -2.81
C VAL A 32 -11.07 -4.30 -3.43
N GLU A 33 -11.14 -4.38 -4.75
CA GLU A 33 -11.76 -5.50 -5.45
C GLU A 33 -10.87 -6.75 -5.50
N LYS A 34 -9.58 -6.58 -5.80
CA LYS A 34 -8.72 -7.70 -6.22
C LYS A 34 -7.78 -8.26 -5.16
N LEU A 35 -7.57 -7.56 -4.05
CA LEU A 35 -6.73 -8.09 -2.96
C LEU A 35 -7.57 -8.99 -2.06
N ALA A 36 -7.64 -10.26 -2.43
CA ALA A 36 -8.44 -11.25 -1.73
C ALA A 36 -7.83 -11.59 -0.35
N GLY A 37 -8.70 -11.79 0.63
CA GLY A 37 -8.31 -12.18 1.99
C GLY A 37 -8.00 -11.03 2.93
N LYS A 38 -8.00 -9.79 2.43
CA LYS A 38 -7.78 -8.63 3.29
C LYS A 38 -8.94 -8.41 4.25
N THR A 39 -8.61 -7.88 5.41
CA THR A 39 -9.60 -7.51 6.43
C THR A 39 -9.75 -5.99 6.56
N ARG A 40 -8.76 -5.23 6.06
CA ARG A 40 -8.75 -3.78 6.18
C ARG A 40 -7.79 -3.19 5.16
N PHE A 41 -8.14 -2.04 4.61
CA PHE A 41 -7.28 -1.28 3.70
C PHE A 41 -7.20 0.16 4.21
N VAL A 42 -5.98 0.65 4.43
CA VAL A 42 -5.74 2.02 4.90
C VAL A 42 -4.82 2.72 3.91
N ALA A 43 -5.22 3.90 3.46
CA ALA A 43 -4.41 4.73 2.57
C ALA A 43 -4.07 6.04 3.29
N SER A 44 -2.78 6.25 3.56
CA SER A 44 -2.33 7.45 4.26
C SER A 44 -1.66 8.42 3.29
N LEU A 45 -1.97 9.69 3.44
CA LEU A 45 -1.31 10.77 2.70
C LEU A 45 -0.26 11.39 3.62
N ILE A 46 1.00 11.35 3.20
CA ILE A 46 2.11 11.86 4.01
C ILE A 46 2.20 13.37 3.84
N LYS A 47 2.20 14.11 4.94
CA LYS A 47 2.28 15.56 4.94
C LYS A 47 3.70 16.08 5.06
N SER A 48 4.51 15.44 5.91
CA SER A 48 5.91 15.82 6.14
C SER A 48 6.59 14.73 6.94
N ASN A 49 7.89 14.81 7.08
CA ASN A 49 8.60 14.05 8.11
C ASN A 49 8.21 14.63 9.49
N ALA A 50 8.44 13.87 10.55
CA ALA A 50 8.08 14.29 11.90
C ALA A 50 8.82 15.59 12.33
N ASP A 51 10.01 15.84 11.76
CA ASP A 51 10.80 17.04 12.02
C ASP A 51 10.42 18.24 11.15
N GLN A 52 9.29 18.13 10.42
CA GLN A 52 8.75 19.16 9.52
C GLN A 52 9.51 19.30 8.19
N SER A 53 10.54 18.49 7.94
CA SER A 53 11.23 18.50 6.65
C SER A 53 10.40 17.81 5.58
N ALA A 54 10.77 18.00 4.30
CA ALA A 54 10.08 17.41 3.17
C ALA A 54 10.14 15.87 3.22
N ALA A 55 8.99 15.22 3.09
CA ALA A 55 8.91 13.76 3.15
C ALA A 55 9.48 13.10 1.89
N GLN A 56 10.04 11.90 2.07
CA GLN A 56 10.53 11.07 0.96
C GLN A 56 9.39 10.28 0.31
N PHE A 57 8.33 10.03 1.07
CA PHE A 57 7.19 9.25 0.62
C PHE A 57 5.95 10.12 0.57
N HIS A 58 5.07 9.82 -0.39
CA HIS A 58 3.85 10.58 -0.61
C HIS A 58 2.61 9.84 -0.10
N ARG A 59 2.52 8.54 -0.42
CA ARG A 59 1.41 7.69 0.02
C ARG A 59 1.97 6.43 0.66
N ILE A 60 1.30 5.97 1.73
CA ILE A 60 1.57 4.67 2.33
C ILE A 60 0.25 3.93 2.43
N ALA A 61 0.17 2.77 1.79
CA ALA A 61 -0.98 1.88 1.91
C ALA A 61 -0.65 0.77 2.89
N GLU A 62 -1.62 0.42 3.73
CA GLU A 62 -1.51 -0.70 4.64
C GLU A 62 -2.70 -1.61 4.43
N VAL A 63 -2.44 -2.87 4.08
CA VAL A 63 -3.47 -3.86 3.79
C VAL A 63 -3.34 -4.97 4.83
N TYR A 64 -4.38 -5.15 5.64
CA TYR A 64 -4.36 -6.09 6.76
C TYR A 64 -4.92 -7.45 6.36
N PHE A 65 -4.34 -8.49 6.95
CA PHE A 65 -4.70 -9.89 6.71
C PHE A 65 -4.67 -10.65 8.04
N PRO A 66 -5.37 -11.80 8.14
CA PRO A 66 -5.34 -12.61 9.36
C PRO A 66 -3.96 -13.17 9.71
N SER A 67 -3.10 -13.40 8.70
CA SER A 67 -1.78 -14.02 8.91
C SER A 67 -0.82 -13.70 7.79
N ILE A 68 0.47 -13.98 8.01
CA ILE A 68 1.51 -13.88 6.98
C ILE A 68 1.16 -14.79 5.79
N SER A 69 0.65 -16.00 6.04
CA SER A 69 0.26 -16.93 4.97
C SER A 69 -0.79 -16.31 4.05
N ASP A 70 -1.74 -15.56 4.62
CA ASP A 70 -2.78 -14.90 3.83
C ASP A 70 -2.21 -13.77 2.98
N VAL A 71 -1.23 -13.02 3.49
CA VAL A 71 -0.52 -12.01 2.70
C VAL A 71 0.16 -12.67 1.51
N GLN A 72 0.89 -13.75 1.76
CA GLN A 72 1.63 -14.46 0.71
C GLN A 72 0.68 -15.05 -0.34
N ALA A 73 -0.44 -15.62 0.09
CA ALA A 73 -1.44 -16.16 -0.82
C ALA A 73 -2.03 -15.06 -1.71
N CYS A 74 -2.33 -13.89 -1.13
CA CYS A 74 -2.84 -12.75 -1.89
C CYS A 74 -1.81 -12.28 -2.93
N LEU A 75 -0.55 -12.10 -2.53
CA LEU A 75 0.50 -11.64 -3.45
C LEU A 75 0.78 -12.63 -4.58
N SER A 76 0.57 -13.92 -4.33
CA SER A 76 0.74 -14.97 -5.35
C SER A 76 -0.46 -15.11 -6.28
N SER A 77 -1.61 -14.54 -5.90
CA SER A 77 -2.83 -14.63 -6.69
C SER A 77 -2.76 -13.72 -7.93
N PRO A 78 -3.54 -14.01 -8.97
CA PRO A 78 -3.60 -13.15 -10.15
C PRO A 78 -4.01 -11.71 -9.79
N GLY A 79 -4.99 -11.54 -8.90
CA GLY A 79 -5.44 -10.21 -8.46
C GLY A 79 -4.36 -9.45 -7.69
N GLY A 80 -3.61 -10.15 -6.83
CA GLY A 80 -2.50 -9.55 -6.10
C GLY A 80 -1.38 -9.11 -7.01
N GLN A 81 -1.02 -9.94 -7.99
CA GLN A 81 0.02 -9.61 -8.95
C GLN A 81 -0.37 -8.44 -9.86
N GLU A 82 -1.62 -8.41 -10.31
CA GLU A 82 -2.13 -7.32 -11.11
C GLU A 82 -2.12 -6.00 -10.33
N THR A 83 -2.56 -6.02 -9.09
CA THR A 83 -2.59 -4.83 -8.24
C THR A 83 -1.19 -4.32 -7.95
N ALA A 84 -0.24 -5.22 -7.65
CA ALA A 84 1.16 -4.85 -7.42
C ALA A 84 1.79 -4.24 -8.68
N ALA A 85 1.52 -4.80 -9.85
CA ALA A 85 2.02 -4.27 -11.12
C ALA A 85 1.46 -2.87 -11.38
N HIS A 86 0.19 -2.63 -11.07
CA HIS A 86 -0.43 -1.32 -11.22
C HIS A 86 0.19 -0.29 -10.27
N ALA A 87 0.52 -0.71 -9.03
CA ALA A 87 1.22 0.17 -8.08
C ALA A 87 2.55 0.66 -8.67
N VAL A 88 3.31 -0.25 -9.28
CA VAL A 88 4.58 0.11 -9.95
C VAL A 88 4.33 1.06 -11.11
N GLU A 89 3.31 0.79 -11.91
CA GLU A 89 2.98 1.60 -13.10
C GLU A 89 2.68 3.05 -12.73
N ILE A 90 1.89 3.30 -11.68
CA ILE A 90 1.51 4.67 -11.29
C ILE A 90 2.59 5.41 -10.51
N SER A 91 3.61 4.70 -10.01
CA SER A 91 4.65 5.29 -9.14
C SER A 91 5.71 6.02 -9.95
N SER A 92 5.42 7.26 -10.30
CA SER A 92 6.30 8.07 -11.18
C SER A 92 7.57 8.58 -10.49
N GLY A 93 7.60 8.59 -9.16
CA GLY A 93 8.78 9.06 -8.40
C GLY A 93 9.81 7.99 -8.11
N GLY A 94 9.60 6.78 -8.59
CA GLY A 94 10.46 5.63 -8.35
C GLY A 94 9.64 4.39 -7.99
N THR A 95 10.29 3.24 -7.93
CA THR A 95 9.64 1.98 -7.58
C THR A 95 9.10 2.05 -6.15
N PRO A 96 7.84 1.66 -5.90
CA PRO A 96 7.33 1.63 -4.53
C PRO A 96 8.03 0.53 -3.72
N THR A 97 8.07 0.72 -2.41
CA THR A 97 8.62 -0.26 -1.48
C THR A 97 7.47 -1.12 -0.96
N PHE A 98 7.63 -2.45 -1.04
CA PHE A 98 6.65 -3.42 -0.54
C PHE A 98 7.24 -4.13 0.66
N LEU A 99 6.54 -4.09 1.79
CA LEU A 99 6.97 -4.72 3.04
C LEU A 99 5.87 -5.62 3.58
N ILE A 100 6.26 -6.74 4.19
CA ILE A 100 5.33 -7.63 4.88
C ILE A 100 5.71 -7.61 6.37
N SER A 101 4.73 -7.37 7.24
CA SER A 101 4.99 -7.36 8.68
C SER A 101 3.94 -8.15 9.46
N GLU A 102 4.36 -8.69 10.60
CA GLU A 102 3.42 -9.12 11.63
C GLU A 102 2.94 -7.88 12.38
N VAL A 103 1.73 -7.95 12.91
CA VAL A 103 1.13 -6.82 13.63
C VAL A 103 0.97 -7.18 15.09
N GLU A 104 1.50 -6.32 15.96
CA GLU A 104 1.23 -6.38 17.40
C GLU A 104 0.45 -5.13 17.76
N THR A 105 -0.65 -5.29 18.51
CA THR A 105 -1.51 -4.18 18.90
C THR A 105 -1.49 -4.01 20.41
N PHE A 106 -1.27 -2.79 20.84
CA PHE A 106 -1.27 -2.42 22.26
C PHE A 106 -2.36 -1.37 22.46
N ASP A 107 -3.34 -1.68 23.28
CA ASP A 107 -4.45 -0.77 23.61
C ASP A 107 -4.18 -0.08 24.94
N PHE A 108 -4.60 1.17 25.08
CA PHE A 108 -4.34 1.98 26.26
C PHE A 108 -5.64 2.50 26.88
#